data_97946c2584b94ee4a37828f3ca7d82d9
#
_entry.id   97946c2584b94ee4a37828f3ca7d82d9
#
_cell.length_a   1.000
_cell.length_b   1.000
_cell.length_c   1.000
_cell.angle_alpha   90.00
_cell.angle_beta   90.00
_cell.angle_gamma   90.00
#
_symmetry.space_group_name_H-M   'P 1'
#
loop_
_entity.id
_entity.type
_entity.pdbx_description
1 polymer ?
#
loop_
_entity_poly.entity_id
_entity_poly.type
_entity_poly.pdbx_seq_one_letter_code
_entity_poly.pdbx_strand_id
1 'polypeptide(L)'
;MSTGSLYVPPQFNCTDITKAQALLRAYPLAQLVSVGSDGAPFISPLPLETSTSDPWVLIGHLANANPQVALLKTNRKALVTVMGPQAYLSPTVYPDSQRVPTWNYVTLHAQVDVQPIDPATDKDALLKTLIRTHEPPYAAQWRGLPESYTEAMLRAIT
;
A
#
# COMPACT_ATOMS: atom_id res chain seq x y z
N MET A 1 1.12 13.93 20.57
CA MET A 1 0.95 13.51 19.17
C MET A 1 -0.54 13.41 18.93
N SER A 2 -1.10 14.24 18.03
CA SER A 2 -2.51 14.10 17.64
C SER A 2 -2.62 12.78 16.91
N THR A 3 -3.20 11.78 17.53
CA THR A 3 -3.67 10.57 16.87
C THR A 3 -4.82 11.01 15.99
N GLY A 4 -4.56 11.29 14.72
CA GLY A 4 -5.59 11.39 13.71
C GLY A 4 -6.41 10.11 13.84
N SER A 5 -7.59 10.21 14.42
CA SER A 5 -8.32 9.04 14.88
C SER A 5 -9.05 8.41 13.72
N LEU A 6 -8.51 7.28 13.27
CA LEU A 6 -9.33 6.32 12.53
C LEU A 6 -10.37 5.77 13.50
N TYR A 7 -11.64 5.80 13.10
CA TYR A 7 -12.70 5.17 13.90
C TYR A 7 -12.61 3.65 13.75
N VAL A 8 -12.19 2.97 14.80
CA VAL A 8 -12.16 1.51 14.87
C VAL A 8 -12.81 1.10 16.20
N PRO A 9 -14.00 0.46 16.19
CA PRO A 9 -14.61 -0.06 17.40
C PRO A 9 -13.67 -1.06 18.08
N PRO A 10 -13.51 -1.03 19.42
CA PRO A 10 -12.53 -1.86 20.12
C PRO A 10 -12.62 -3.35 19.81
N GLN A 11 -13.84 -3.88 19.65
CA GLN A 11 -14.10 -5.30 19.35
C GLN A 11 -13.62 -5.72 17.94
N PHE A 12 -13.37 -4.77 17.04
CA PHE A 12 -12.90 -5.02 15.67
C PHE A 12 -11.45 -4.58 15.46
N ASN A 13 -10.83 -4.01 16.48
CA ASN A 13 -9.47 -3.53 16.39
C ASN A 13 -8.48 -4.71 16.46
N CYS A 14 -7.60 -4.80 15.47
CA CYS A 14 -6.53 -5.78 15.41
C CYS A 14 -5.20 -5.04 15.19
N THR A 15 -4.29 -5.14 16.16
CA THR A 15 -2.94 -4.55 16.10
C THR A 15 -1.85 -5.58 15.81
N ASP A 16 -2.23 -6.79 15.41
CA ASP A 16 -1.30 -7.87 15.07
C ASP A 16 -0.65 -7.60 13.72
N ILE A 17 0.65 -7.31 13.73
CA ILE A 17 1.43 -7.01 12.53
C ILE A 17 1.47 -8.18 11.55
N THR A 18 1.44 -9.42 12.04
CA THR A 18 1.49 -10.60 11.17
C THR A 18 0.21 -10.73 10.34
N LYS A 19 -0.94 -10.40 10.91
CA LYS A 19 -2.22 -10.33 10.19
C LYS A 19 -2.26 -9.18 9.19
N ALA A 20 -1.72 -8.02 9.57
CA ALA A 20 -1.60 -6.88 8.65
C ALA A 20 -0.74 -7.22 7.43
N GLN A 21 0.41 -7.86 7.63
CA GLN A 21 1.27 -8.33 6.56
C GLN A 21 0.61 -9.41 5.70
N ALA A 22 -0.12 -10.34 6.31
CA ALA A 22 -0.85 -11.37 5.57
C ALA A 22 -1.94 -10.75 4.67
N LEU A 23 -2.64 -9.73 5.17
CA LEU A 23 -3.62 -8.99 4.39
C LEU A 23 -2.96 -8.26 3.21
N LEU A 24 -1.85 -7.54 3.44
CA LEU A 24 -1.13 -6.85 2.39
C LEU A 24 -0.61 -7.80 1.31
N ARG A 25 -0.06 -8.96 1.69
CA ARG A 25 0.37 -9.99 0.72
C ARG A 25 -0.78 -10.55 -0.12
N ALA A 26 -1.97 -10.68 0.48
CA ALA A 26 -3.15 -11.18 -0.23
C ALA A 26 -3.78 -10.10 -1.13
N TYR A 27 -3.64 -8.84 -0.76
CA TYR A 27 -4.22 -7.67 -1.44
C TYR A 27 -3.17 -6.56 -1.60
N PRO A 28 -2.14 -6.76 -2.43
CA PRO A 28 -0.99 -5.86 -2.50
C PRO A 28 -1.30 -4.50 -3.12
N LEU A 29 -2.37 -4.38 -3.93
CA LEU A 29 -2.77 -3.10 -4.50
C LEU A 29 -3.42 -2.23 -3.43
N ALA A 30 -2.60 -1.41 -2.79
CA ALA A 30 -2.99 -0.46 -1.77
C ALA A 30 -3.37 0.90 -2.36
N GLN A 31 -3.94 1.76 -1.54
CA GLN A 31 -4.13 3.18 -1.85
C GLN A 31 -3.24 4.01 -0.92
N LEU A 32 -2.44 4.89 -1.49
CA LEU A 32 -1.66 5.88 -0.76
C LEU A 32 -2.42 7.22 -0.79
N VAL A 33 -2.81 7.67 0.38
CA VAL A 33 -3.55 8.92 0.57
C VAL A 33 -2.62 9.95 1.21
N SER A 34 -2.42 11.09 0.54
CA SER A 34 -1.73 12.26 1.09
C SER A 34 -2.63 13.48 1.07
N VAL A 35 -2.26 14.54 1.75
CA VAL A 35 -3.03 15.78 1.78
C VAL A 35 -2.17 16.92 1.23
N GLY A 36 -2.70 17.63 0.24
CA GLY A 36 -2.07 18.81 -0.33
C GLY A 36 -2.07 20.00 0.62
N SER A 37 -1.34 21.04 0.27
CA SER A 37 -1.27 22.29 1.04
C SER A 37 -2.62 23.03 1.11
N ASP A 38 -3.51 22.77 0.18
CA ASP A 38 -4.90 23.25 0.13
C ASP A 38 -5.87 22.43 0.98
N GLY A 39 -5.38 21.37 1.64
CA GLY A 39 -6.19 20.42 2.42
C GLY A 39 -6.89 19.35 1.58
N ALA A 40 -6.76 19.36 0.27
CA ALA A 40 -7.37 18.36 -0.60
C ALA A 40 -6.64 17.02 -0.50
N PRO A 41 -7.37 15.89 -0.38
CA PRO A 41 -6.75 14.57 -0.42
C PRO A 41 -6.33 14.22 -1.85
N PHE A 42 -5.14 13.62 -1.98
CA PHE A 42 -4.65 13.01 -3.21
C PHE A 42 -4.49 11.51 -3.00
N ILE A 43 -4.98 10.70 -3.92
CA ILE A 43 -4.99 9.24 -3.80
C ILE A 43 -4.33 8.60 -5.02
N SER A 44 -3.35 7.74 -4.80
CA SER A 44 -2.79 6.87 -5.83
C SER A 44 -2.93 5.40 -5.42
N PRO A 45 -3.51 4.56 -6.28
CA PRO A 45 -3.36 3.11 -6.12
C PRO A 45 -1.93 2.71 -6.52
N LEU A 46 -1.29 1.88 -5.68
CA LEU A 46 0.02 1.33 -5.98
C LEU A 46 0.21 -0.02 -5.28
N PRO A 47 0.92 -0.98 -5.89
CA PRO A 47 1.31 -2.19 -5.20
C PRO A 47 2.33 -1.86 -4.11
N LEU A 48 2.14 -2.46 -2.93
CA LEU A 48 3.06 -2.33 -1.80
C LEU A 48 3.52 -3.71 -1.35
N GLU A 49 4.81 -3.80 -1.05
CA GLU A 49 5.45 -4.96 -0.45
C GLU A 49 5.89 -4.64 0.97
N THR A 50 5.96 -5.65 1.82
CA THR A 50 6.60 -5.51 3.13
C THR A 50 8.10 -5.75 2.98
N SER A 51 8.93 -4.91 3.58
CA SER A 51 10.37 -5.13 3.63
C SER A 51 10.69 -6.48 4.29
N THR A 52 11.70 -7.16 3.77
CA THR A 52 12.19 -8.42 4.33
C THR A 52 13.03 -8.23 5.59
N SER A 53 13.59 -7.03 5.78
CA SER A 53 14.46 -6.70 6.93
C SER A 53 13.69 -6.03 8.07
N ASP A 54 12.59 -5.34 7.76
CA ASP A 54 11.78 -4.64 8.77
C ASP A 54 10.28 -4.77 8.44
N PRO A 55 9.50 -5.47 9.28
CA PRO A 55 8.07 -5.67 9.06
C PRO A 55 7.24 -4.37 9.12
N TRP A 56 7.79 -3.29 9.64
CA TRP A 56 7.14 -1.98 9.73
C TRP A 56 7.41 -1.08 8.51
N VAL A 57 8.23 -1.54 7.57
CA VAL A 57 8.55 -0.81 6.35
C VAL A 57 7.77 -1.38 5.18
N LEU A 58 7.01 -0.51 4.51
CA LEU A 58 6.32 -0.79 3.25
C LEU A 58 7.14 -0.19 2.11
N ILE A 59 7.26 -0.95 1.03
CA ILE A 59 8.04 -0.57 -0.14
C ILE A 59 7.13 -0.55 -1.36
N GLY A 60 7.22 0.50 -2.17
CA GLY A 60 6.47 0.66 -3.40
C GLY A 60 7.11 1.74 -4.27
N HIS A 61 6.52 2.03 -5.42
CA HIS A 61 7.01 3.10 -6.28
C HIS A 61 5.86 3.87 -6.93
N LEU A 62 6.12 5.13 -7.21
CA LEU A 62 5.26 6.01 -8.01
C LEU A 62 6.03 6.46 -9.26
N ALA A 63 5.31 6.72 -10.35
CA ALA A 63 5.91 7.44 -11.46
C ALA A 63 6.31 8.85 -11.02
N ASN A 64 7.50 9.33 -11.41
CA ASN A 64 7.94 10.69 -11.08
C ASN A 64 6.99 11.78 -11.62
N ALA A 65 6.26 11.47 -12.69
CA ALA A 65 5.24 12.37 -13.24
C ALA A 65 3.96 12.45 -12.39
N ASN A 66 3.79 11.56 -11.39
CA ASN A 66 2.64 11.63 -10.49
C ASN A 66 2.76 12.85 -9.57
N PRO A 67 1.78 13.79 -9.58
CA PRO A 67 1.83 14.97 -8.73
C PRO A 67 1.96 14.66 -7.23
N GLN A 68 1.51 13.49 -6.78
CA GLN A 68 1.65 13.07 -5.38
C GLN A 68 3.12 13.00 -4.94
N VAL A 69 4.06 12.74 -5.85
CA VAL A 69 5.50 12.74 -5.54
C VAL A 69 5.95 14.10 -5.01
N ALA A 70 5.50 15.20 -5.63
CA ALA A 70 5.81 16.54 -5.17
C ALA A 70 5.17 16.86 -3.81
N LEU A 71 3.93 16.41 -3.60
CA LEU A 71 3.26 16.56 -2.30
C LEU A 71 4.01 15.83 -1.19
N LEU A 72 4.45 14.60 -1.43
CA LEU A 72 5.17 13.78 -0.47
C LEU A 72 6.59 14.33 -0.15
N LYS A 73 7.21 15.05 -1.07
CA LYS A 73 8.46 15.77 -0.79
C LYS A 73 8.28 16.92 0.20
N THR A 74 7.09 17.56 0.17
CA THR A 74 6.76 18.68 1.06
C THR A 74 6.19 18.20 2.40
N ASN A 75 5.32 17.21 2.37
CA ASN A 75 4.71 16.59 3.55
C ASN A 75 4.76 15.07 3.41
N ARG A 76 5.66 14.45 4.18
CA ARG A 76 5.92 13.02 4.14
C ARG A 76 4.84 12.15 4.82
N LYS A 77 3.88 12.79 5.51
CA LYS A 77 2.81 12.07 6.21
C LYS A 77 1.74 11.62 5.22
N ALA A 78 1.45 10.34 5.25
CA ALA A 78 0.42 9.74 4.41
C ALA A 78 -0.32 8.63 5.15
N LEU A 79 -1.44 8.20 4.56
CA LEU A 79 -2.19 7.03 4.99
C LEU A 79 -2.15 5.98 3.88
N VAL A 80 -1.74 4.78 4.24
CA VAL A 80 -1.91 3.60 3.39
C VAL A 80 -3.21 2.91 3.80
N THR A 81 -4.05 2.56 2.83
CA THR A 81 -5.25 1.75 3.05
C THR A 81 -5.31 0.57 2.10
N VAL A 82 -5.66 -0.58 2.64
CA VAL A 82 -5.86 -1.83 1.89
C VAL A 82 -7.24 -2.36 2.22
N MET A 83 -8.04 -2.62 1.19
CA MET A 83 -9.33 -3.29 1.34
C MET A 83 -9.14 -4.79 1.09
N GLY A 84 -9.43 -5.58 2.10
CA GLY A 84 -9.43 -7.03 2.03
C GLY A 84 -10.81 -7.62 1.67
N PRO A 85 -11.10 -8.85 2.11
CA PRO A 85 -12.37 -9.49 1.83
C PRO A 85 -13.52 -8.72 2.46
N GLN A 86 -14.63 -8.68 1.73
CA GLN A 86 -15.85 -8.00 2.16
C GLN A 86 -17.09 -8.75 1.70
N ALA A 87 -18.16 -8.64 2.47
CA ALA A 87 -19.43 -9.23 2.12
C ALA A 87 -20.61 -8.46 2.72
N TYR A 88 -21.66 -8.30 1.96
CA TYR A 88 -22.95 -7.88 2.46
C TYR A 88 -23.58 -9.01 3.28
N LEU A 89 -24.10 -8.69 4.46
CA LEU A 89 -24.79 -9.63 5.34
C LEU A 89 -26.27 -9.24 5.42
N SER A 90 -27.11 -10.07 4.79
CA SER A 90 -28.56 -9.88 4.85
C SER A 90 -29.09 -10.23 6.24
N PRO A 91 -30.07 -9.47 6.76
CA PRO A 91 -30.75 -9.84 7.99
C PRO A 91 -31.54 -11.16 7.88
N THR A 92 -31.85 -11.63 6.67
CA THR A 92 -32.58 -12.88 6.45
C THR A 92 -31.83 -14.16 6.83
N VAL A 93 -30.51 -14.07 7.07
CA VAL A 93 -29.70 -15.22 7.54
C VAL A 93 -29.85 -15.48 9.04
N TYR A 94 -30.51 -14.58 9.77
CA TYR A 94 -30.74 -14.73 11.19
C TYR A 94 -32.14 -15.30 11.48
N PRO A 95 -32.29 -16.09 12.55
CA PRO A 95 -33.59 -16.67 12.90
C PRO A 95 -34.58 -15.67 13.48
N ASP A 96 -34.10 -14.53 13.98
CA ASP A 96 -34.92 -13.45 14.55
C ASP A 96 -35.08 -12.28 13.58
N SER A 97 -36.20 -11.55 13.69
CA SER A 97 -36.53 -10.43 12.81
C SER A 97 -35.96 -9.08 13.24
N GLN A 98 -35.33 -9.00 14.43
CA GLN A 98 -34.76 -7.75 14.96
C GLN A 98 -33.31 -7.61 14.53
N ARG A 99 -33.06 -7.63 13.23
CA ARG A 99 -31.74 -7.48 12.61
C ARG A 99 -31.75 -6.44 11.51
N VAL A 100 -30.60 -5.82 11.30
CA VAL A 100 -30.40 -4.85 10.23
C VAL A 100 -29.35 -5.37 9.23
N PRO A 101 -29.45 -4.97 7.97
CA PRO A 101 -28.41 -5.29 7.00
C PRO A 101 -27.06 -4.63 7.39
N THR A 102 -25.97 -5.30 7.09
CA THR A 102 -24.62 -4.79 7.36
C THR A 102 -23.61 -5.29 6.32
N TRP A 103 -22.40 -4.76 6.40
CA TRP A 103 -21.23 -5.26 5.69
C TRP A 103 -20.22 -5.81 6.69
N ASN A 104 -19.71 -6.98 6.41
CA ASN A 104 -18.51 -7.49 7.05
C ASN A 104 -17.33 -7.24 6.11
N TYR A 105 -16.24 -6.70 6.64
CA TYR A 105 -15.05 -6.41 5.86
C TYR A 105 -13.80 -6.44 6.73
N VAL A 106 -12.67 -6.63 6.07
CA VAL A 106 -11.34 -6.48 6.67
C VAL A 106 -10.61 -5.37 5.92
N THR A 107 -10.06 -4.43 6.67
CA THR A 107 -9.24 -3.35 6.09
C THR A 107 -8.00 -3.11 6.93
N LEU A 108 -6.93 -2.69 6.25
CA LEU A 108 -5.71 -2.19 6.90
C LEU A 108 -5.63 -0.68 6.67
N HIS A 109 -5.40 0.05 7.76
CA HIS A 109 -5.02 1.46 7.71
C HIS A 109 -3.68 1.64 8.41
N ALA A 110 -2.70 2.19 7.72
CA ALA A 110 -1.39 2.46 8.27
C ALA A 110 -1.01 3.93 8.04
N GLN A 111 -0.77 4.66 9.13
CA GLN A 111 -0.17 5.98 9.05
C GLN A 111 1.33 5.81 8.81
N VAL A 112 1.84 6.42 7.76
CA VAL A 112 3.21 6.24 7.30
C VAL A 112 3.96 7.56 7.18
N ASP A 113 5.28 7.49 7.32
CA ASP A 113 6.23 8.55 6.98
C ASP A 113 6.96 8.12 5.70
N VAL A 114 6.63 8.76 4.58
CA VAL A 114 7.16 8.36 3.28
C VAL A 114 8.58 8.87 3.12
N GLN A 115 9.48 7.99 2.70
CA GLN A 115 10.86 8.33 2.40
C GLN A 115 11.18 7.98 0.95
N PRO A 116 11.50 8.97 0.10
CA PRO A 116 11.92 8.69 -1.27
C PRO A 116 13.21 7.87 -1.29
N ILE A 117 13.28 6.93 -2.24
CA ILE A 117 14.49 6.15 -2.54
C ILE A 117 15.09 6.74 -3.81
N ASP A 118 16.22 7.43 -3.70
CA ASP A 118 16.87 8.07 -4.84
C ASP A 118 17.91 7.20 -5.56
N PRO A 119 18.72 6.36 -4.87
CA PRO A 119 19.72 5.55 -5.56
C PRO A 119 19.10 4.56 -6.54
N ALA A 120 19.62 4.52 -7.77
CA ALA A 120 19.13 3.60 -8.82
C ALA A 120 19.27 2.13 -8.40
N THR A 121 20.31 1.80 -7.62
CA THR A 121 20.54 0.46 -7.07
C THR A 121 19.40 0.00 -6.15
N ASP A 122 18.87 0.90 -5.34
CA ASP A 122 17.80 0.58 -4.40
C ASP A 122 16.46 0.44 -5.12
N LYS A 123 16.22 1.26 -6.15
CA LYS A 123 15.06 1.14 -7.04
C LYS A 123 15.08 -0.19 -7.82
N ASP A 124 16.24 -0.60 -8.33
CA ASP A 124 16.41 -1.88 -9.00
C ASP A 124 16.16 -3.06 -8.03
N ALA A 125 16.67 -2.97 -6.80
CA ALA A 125 16.40 -3.97 -5.77
C ALA A 125 14.90 -4.07 -5.43
N LEU A 126 14.19 -2.95 -5.39
CA LEU A 126 12.74 -2.89 -5.22
C LEU A 126 12.01 -3.60 -6.36
N LEU A 127 12.33 -3.26 -7.62
CA LEU A 127 11.69 -3.90 -8.78
C LEU A 127 11.99 -5.40 -8.84
N LYS A 128 13.21 -5.82 -8.51
CA LYS A 128 13.57 -7.26 -8.41
C LYS A 128 12.77 -7.96 -7.32
N THR A 129 12.46 -7.29 -6.21
CA THR A 129 11.61 -7.86 -5.15
C THR A 129 10.18 -8.02 -5.65
N LEU A 130 9.61 -7.03 -6.31
CA LEU A 130 8.28 -7.07 -6.90
C LEU A 130 8.17 -8.18 -7.96
N ILE A 131 9.16 -8.31 -8.86
CA ILE A 131 9.23 -9.39 -9.85
C ILE A 131 9.26 -10.76 -9.15
N ARG A 132 10.10 -10.92 -8.14
CA ARG A 132 10.22 -12.18 -7.40
C ARG A 132 8.92 -12.59 -6.72
N THR A 133 8.15 -11.62 -6.23
CA THR A 133 6.89 -11.86 -5.53
C THR A 133 5.77 -12.22 -6.50
N HIS A 134 5.64 -11.50 -7.61
CA HIS A 134 4.47 -11.60 -8.49
C HIS A 134 4.72 -12.41 -9.76
N GLU A 135 5.94 -12.39 -10.30
CA GLU A 135 6.26 -13.05 -11.57
C GLU A 135 7.71 -13.59 -11.59
N PRO A 136 8.06 -14.59 -10.76
CA PRO A 136 9.43 -15.11 -10.67
C PRO A 136 10.07 -15.48 -12.02
N PRO A 137 9.33 -16.05 -13.02
CA PRO A 137 9.90 -16.38 -14.32
C PRO A 137 10.42 -15.16 -15.09
N TYR A 138 9.86 -13.98 -14.88
CA TYR A 138 10.28 -12.74 -15.56
C TYR A 138 11.68 -12.26 -15.13
N ALA A 139 12.21 -12.73 -14.01
CA ALA A 139 13.53 -12.34 -13.52
C ALA A 139 14.68 -12.58 -14.51
N ALA A 140 14.57 -13.62 -15.35
CA ALA A 140 15.56 -13.87 -16.38
C ALA A 140 15.50 -12.83 -17.51
N GLN A 141 14.29 -12.47 -17.93
CA GLN A 141 14.07 -11.42 -18.93
C GLN A 141 14.55 -10.06 -18.42
N TRP A 142 14.23 -9.69 -17.17
CA TRP A 142 14.70 -8.43 -16.57
C TRP A 142 16.23 -8.29 -16.63
N ARG A 143 16.96 -9.35 -16.27
CA ARG A 143 18.44 -9.37 -16.36
C ARG A 143 19.01 -9.25 -17.77
N GLY A 144 18.25 -9.67 -18.78
CA GLY A 144 18.65 -9.63 -20.19
C GLY A 144 18.27 -8.34 -20.91
N LEU A 145 17.55 -7.41 -20.26
CA LEU A 145 17.19 -6.14 -20.87
C LEU A 145 18.42 -5.23 -21.07
N PRO A 146 18.44 -4.40 -22.13
CA PRO A 146 19.49 -3.42 -22.32
C PRO A 146 19.62 -2.48 -21.12
N GLU A 147 20.84 -2.19 -20.68
CA GLU A 147 21.14 -1.31 -19.55
C GLU A 147 20.49 0.07 -19.71
N SER A 148 20.59 0.66 -20.91
CA SER A 148 19.95 1.95 -21.21
C SER A 148 18.44 1.95 -21.01
N TYR A 149 17.77 0.83 -21.26
CA TYR A 149 16.35 0.67 -21.04
C TYR A 149 16.03 0.58 -19.54
N THR A 150 16.72 -0.29 -18.79
CA THR A 150 16.52 -0.45 -17.36
C THR A 150 16.80 0.83 -16.60
N GLU A 151 17.88 1.55 -16.93
CA GLU A 151 18.17 2.86 -16.35
C GLU A 151 17.06 3.89 -16.63
N ALA A 152 16.52 3.91 -17.85
CA ALA A 152 15.42 4.82 -18.19
C ALA A 152 14.18 4.52 -17.34
N MET A 153 13.85 3.25 -17.10
CA MET A 153 12.74 2.83 -16.26
C MET A 153 12.98 3.22 -14.80
N LEU A 154 14.19 3.00 -14.27
CA LEU A 154 14.53 3.37 -12.89
C LEU A 154 14.52 4.90 -12.68
N ARG A 155 14.91 5.68 -13.69
CA ARG A 155 14.81 7.15 -13.64
C ARG A 155 13.36 7.67 -13.66
N ALA A 156 12.43 6.90 -14.19
CA ALA A 156 11.02 7.30 -14.30
C ALA A 156 10.20 7.14 -13.00
N ILE A 157 10.77 6.51 -11.99
CA ILE A 157 10.09 6.18 -10.73
C ILE A 157 10.83 6.74 -9.51
N THR A 158 10.09 6.85 -8.40
CA THR A 158 10.58 7.18 -7.06
C THR A 158 9.94 6.27 -6.04
#